data_56876e6726b1f1ebdbad5c1b0fda1536
#
_entry.id   56876e6726b1f1ebdbad5c1b0fda1536
#
_cell.length_a   1.000
_cell.length_b   1.000
_cell.length_c   1.000
_cell.angle_alpha   90.00
_cell.angle_beta   90.00
_cell.angle_gamma   90.00
#
_symmetry.space_group_name_H-M   'P 1'
#
loop_
_entity.id
_entity.type
_entity.pdbx_description
1 polymer ?
#
loop_
_entity_poly.entity_id
_entity_poly.type
_entity_poly.pdbx_seq_one_letter_code
_entity_poly.pdbx_strand_id
1 'polypeptide(L)'
;DLQTLAAVPEPSWKVFMPPAIPGLGMANGISVNIQDKGSADPLKVEEVQKKLLAKLNDKSVFPEIMMAYSGYNAVTPHLRFNLDRVKAEMFHVPVATIYATLQNYLGSRYVNDVNLGTQVNRVTVCAEASARATPEAVERLYVRSDTGAMVPVGSLGMISRELGPRTIYTRDKYVTAES
;
A
#
# COMPACT_ATOMS: atom_id res chain seq x y z
N ASP A 1 4.35 17.52 16.27
CA ASP A 1 4.84 18.86 15.92
C ASP A 1 3.95 19.43 14.82
N LEU A 2 3.29 20.58 15.08
CA LEU A 2 2.34 21.23 14.17
C LEU A 2 2.96 21.58 12.80
N GLN A 3 4.27 21.73 12.73
CA GLN A 3 4.98 22.00 11.48
C GLN A 3 5.11 20.77 10.58
N THR A 4 5.06 19.56 11.13
CA THR A 4 5.08 18.32 10.34
C THR A 4 3.70 18.01 9.73
N LEU A 5 2.63 18.51 10.35
CA LEU A 5 1.26 18.43 9.83
C LEU A 5 1.02 19.37 8.64
N ALA A 6 1.74 20.48 8.55
CA ALA A 6 1.63 21.43 7.43
C ALA A 6 2.21 20.89 6.10
N ALA A 7 3.00 19.81 6.15
CA ALA A 7 3.55 19.15 4.96
C ALA A 7 2.68 18.00 4.43
N VAL A 8 1.62 17.64 5.13
CA VAL A 8 0.64 16.66 4.64
C VAL A 8 -0.42 17.44 3.84
N PRO A 9 -0.58 17.16 2.54
CA PRO A 9 -1.64 17.79 1.78
C PRO A 9 -2.98 17.58 2.49
N GLU A 10 -3.78 18.63 2.63
CA GLU A 10 -5.06 18.56 3.30
C GLU A 10 -5.88 17.37 2.78
N PRO A 11 -6.40 16.52 3.67
CA PRO A 11 -7.15 15.35 3.24
C PRO A 11 -8.39 15.83 2.47
N SER A 12 -8.50 15.44 1.21
CA SER A 12 -9.69 15.71 0.43
C SER A 12 -10.80 14.77 0.89
N TRP A 13 -11.80 15.32 1.55
CA TRP A 13 -12.98 14.58 1.98
C TRP A 13 -13.95 14.41 0.81
N LYS A 14 -14.36 13.17 0.55
CA LYS A 14 -15.41 12.84 -0.40
C LYS A 14 -16.54 12.16 0.37
N VAL A 15 -17.73 12.76 0.31
CA VAL A 15 -18.92 12.22 0.98
C VAL A 15 -19.78 11.55 -0.08
N PHE A 16 -20.16 10.30 0.15
CA PHE A 16 -20.98 9.51 -0.76
C PHE A 16 -22.26 9.09 -0.07
N MET A 17 -23.35 9.07 -0.82
CA MET A 17 -24.55 8.39 -0.37
C MET A 17 -24.35 6.86 -0.49
N PRO A 18 -24.73 6.09 0.54
CA PRO A 18 -24.66 4.65 0.45
C PRO A 18 -25.55 4.13 -0.68
N PRO A 19 -25.19 3.00 -1.31
CA PRO A 19 -26.02 2.40 -2.36
C PRO A 19 -27.38 1.99 -1.78
N ALA A 20 -28.42 2.07 -2.60
CA ALA A 20 -29.79 1.70 -2.22
C ALA A 20 -29.91 0.21 -1.85
N ILE A 21 -29.01 -0.63 -2.40
CA ILE A 21 -28.92 -2.07 -2.09
C ILE A 21 -27.56 -2.35 -1.47
N PRO A 22 -27.49 -2.81 -0.20
CA PRO A 22 -26.23 -3.16 0.43
C PRO A 22 -25.51 -4.26 -0.35
N GLY A 23 -24.18 -4.07 -0.59
CA GLY A 23 -23.35 -5.02 -1.29
C GLY A 23 -23.18 -4.80 -2.81
N LEU A 24 -23.88 -3.85 -3.40
CA LEU A 24 -23.76 -3.50 -4.83
C LEU A 24 -22.75 -2.38 -5.11
N GLY A 25 -21.78 -2.18 -4.26
CA GLY A 25 -20.74 -1.18 -4.43
C GLY A 25 -20.56 -0.29 -3.20
N MET A 26 -19.68 0.70 -3.30
CA MET A 26 -19.38 1.64 -2.21
C MET A 26 -20.23 2.91 -2.27
N ALA A 27 -20.81 3.23 -3.42
CA ALA A 27 -21.65 4.40 -3.63
C ALA A 27 -22.72 4.13 -4.69
N ASN A 28 -23.80 4.96 -4.71
CA ASN A 28 -24.74 4.97 -5.82
C ASN A 28 -24.07 5.52 -7.08
N GLY A 29 -24.19 4.79 -8.19
CA GLY A 29 -23.63 5.25 -9.46
C GLY A 29 -23.32 4.12 -10.43
N ILE A 30 -22.50 4.44 -11.41
CA ILE A 30 -22.01 3.52 -12.43
C ILE A 30 -20.52 3.32 -12.19
N SER A 31 -20.08 2.06 -12.14
CA SER A 31 -18.65 1.72 -12.10
C SER A 31 -18.15 1.44 -13.51
N VAL A 32 -17.07 2.10 -13.90
CA VAL A 32 -16.41 1.94 -15.21
C VAL A 32 -15.05 1.31 -15.02
N ASN A 33 -14.79 0.21 -15.72
CA ASN A 33 -13.51 -0.47 -15.70
C ASN A 33 -12.71 -0.14 -16.96
N ILE A 34 -11.54 0.45 -16.78
CA ILE A 34 -10.58 0.74 -17.87
C ILE A 34 -9.54 -0.37 -17.89
N GLN A 35 -9.44 -1.09 -19.00
CA GLN A 35 -8.50 -2.18 -19.18
C GLN A 35 -7.44 -1.84 -20.24
N ASP A 36 -6.17 -2.04 -19.92
CA ASP A 36 -5.10 -2.01 -20.92
C ASP A 36 -4.88 -3.42 -21.50
N LYS A 37 -5.30 -3.60 -22.75
CA LYS A 37 -5.14 -4.86 -23.49
C LYS A 37 -3.81 -4.98 -24.25
N GLY A 38 -2.99 -3.95 -24.22
CA GLY A 38 -1.78 -3.87 -25.06
C GLY A 38 -0.48 -3.98 -24.28
N SER A 39 -0.20 -3.04 -23.44
CA SER A 39 1.12 -2.86 -22.84
C SER A 39 1.25 -3.32 -21.38
N ALA A 40 0.14 -3.58 -20.71
CA ALA A 40 0.08 -3.86 -19.27
C ALA A 40 0.81 -2.77 -18.43
N ASP A 41 0.78 -1.52 -18.90
CA ASP A 41 1.47 -0.39 -18.29
C ASP A 41 0.52 0.38 -17.36
N PRO A 42 0.74 0.33 -16.02
CA PRO A 42 -0.10 1.04 -15.06
C PRO A 42 -0.15 2.56 -15.27
N LEU A 43 0.93 3.17 -15.79
CA LEU A 43 1.00 4.62 -16.02
C LEU A 43 0.07 5.06 -17.16
N LYS A 44 -0.01 4.26 -18.23
CA LYS A 44 -0.94 4.53 -19.34
C LYS A 44 -2.39 4.42 -18.89
N VAL A 45 -2.69 3.43 -18.07
CA VAL A 45 -4.04 3.26 -17.50
C VAL A 45 -4.41 4.48 -16.67
N GLU A 46 -3.49 4.98 -15.84
CA GLU A 46 -3.72 6.20 -15.05
C GLU A 46 -3.92 7.43 -15.92
N GLU A 47 -3.14 7.60 -17.00
CA GLU A 47 -3.29 8.72 -17.92
C GLU A 47 -4.67 8.73 -18.60
N VAL A 48 -5.10 7.59 -19.11
CA VAL A 48 -6.43 7.43 -19.75
C VAL A 48 -7.53 7.68 -18.74
N GLN A 49 -7.39 7.14 -17.53
CA GLN A 49 -8.33 7.35 -16.43
C GLN A 49 -8.47 8.84 -16.08
N LYS A 50 -7.35 9.57 -15.92
CA LYS A 50 -7.37 11.01 -15.63
C LYS A 50 -8.09 11.80 -16.72
N LYS A 51 -7.86 11.45 -18.00
CA LYS A 51 -8.56 12.06 -19.13
C LYS A 51 -10.04 11.77 -19.12
N LEU A 52 -10.44 10.54 -18.79
CA LEU A 52 -11.85 10.16 -18.66
C LEU A 52 -12.52 10.92 -17.52
N LEU A 53 -11.90 10.93 -16.33
CA LEU A 53 -12.44 11.64 -15.18
C LEU A 53 -12.59 13.13 -15.42
N ALA A 54 -11.62 13.76 -16.11
CA ALA A 54 -11.70 15.16 -16.47
C ALA A 54 -12.92 15.45 -17.36
N LYS A 55 -13.18 14.59 -18.35
CA LYS A 55 -14.36 14.71 -19.22
C LYS A 55 -15.67 14.47 -18.48
N LEU A 56 -15.74 13.43 -17.63
CA LEU A 56 -16.95 13.09 -16.88
C LEU A 56 -17.31 14.17 -15.84
N ASN A 57 -16.33 14.88 -15.32
CA ASN A 57 -16.56 15.99 -14.37
C ASN A 57 -16.82 17.34 -15.08
N ASP A 58 -16.74 17.39 -16.40
CA ASP A 58 -17.08 18.59 -17.18
C ASP A 58 -18.60 18.72 -17.29
N LYS A 59 -19.16 19.66 -16.53
CA LYS A 59 -20.60 19.93 -16.49
C LYS A 59 -21.18 20.48 -17.79
N SER A 60 -20.33 20.97 -18.69
CA SER A 60 -20.77 21.41 -20.02
C SER A 60 -21.08 20.23 -20.95
N VAL A 61 -20.44 19.07 -20.69
CA VAL A 61 -20.58 17.85 -21.49
C VAL A 61 -21.54 16.86 -20.83
N PHE A 62 -21.42 16.69 -19.51
CA PHE A 62 -22.20 15.75 -18.71
C PHE A 62 -22.82 16.43 -17.48
N PRO A 63 -23.88 17.21 -17.65
CA PRO A 63 -24.53 17.92 -16.53
C PRO A 63 -25.17 16.97 -15.50
N GLU A 64 -25.55 15.76 -15.90
CA GLU A 64 -26.18 14.74 -15.04
C GLU A 64 -25.21 14.06 -14.09
N ILE A 65 -23.92 14.02 -14.41
CA ILE A 65 -22.91 13.39 -13.57
C ILE A 65 -22.57 14.34 -12.43
N MET A 66 -22.96 14.00 -11.22
CA MET A 66 -22.64 14.79 -10.04
C MET A 66 -21.13 14.85 -9.80
N MET A 67 -20.47 13.69 -9.78
CA MET A 67 -19.04 13.56 -9.57
C MET A 67 -18.54 12.21 -10.10
N ALA A 68 -17.43 12.23 -10.84
CA ALA A 68 -16.68 11.03 -11.21
C ALA A 68 -15.33 11.00 -10.46
N TYR A 69 -14.98 9.86 -9.89
CA TYR A 69 -13.73 9.70 -9.14
C TYR A 69 -13.17 8.29 -9.32
N SER A 70 -11.90 8.12 -9.03
CA SER A 70 -11.26 6.82 -8.93
C SER A 70 -10.23 6.81 -7.82
N GLY A 71 -10.03 5.64 -7.22
CA GLY A 71 -8.98 5.36 -6.25
C GLY A 71 -7.70 4.81 -6.87
N TYR A 72 -7.66 4.64 -8.20
CA TYR A 72 -6.49 4.10 -8.88
C TYR A 72 -5.34 5.11 -8.90
N ASN A 73 -4.16 4.66 -8.49
CA ASN A 73 -2.93 5.45 -8.51
C ASN A 73 -1.76 4.53 -8.89
N ALA A 74 -1.14 4.81 -10.04
CA ALA A 74 0.01 4.07 -10.54
C ALA A 74 1.33 4.55 -9.94
N VAL A 75 1.35 5.72 -9.29
CA VAL A 75 2.57 6.36 -8.78
C VAL A 75 2.43 6.61 -7.28
N THR A 76 2.71 5.59 -6.50
CA THR A 76 2.75 5.70 -5.03
C THR A 76 4.18 5.49 -4.55
N PRO A 77 4.72 6.34 -3.67
CA PRO A 77 6.03 6.12 -3.09
C PRO A 77 6.00 4.89 -2.16
N HIS A 78 6.96 4.01 -2.33
CA HIS A 78 7.17 2.86 -1.46
C HIS A 78 8.67 2.61 -1.23
N LEU A 79 8.96 1.84 -0.21
CA LEU A 79 10.31 1.42 0.11
C LEU A 79 10.53 0.00 -0.43
N ARG A 80 11.64 -0.19 -1.14
CA ARG A 80 12.08 -1.50 -1.60
C ARG A 80 13.33 -1.90 -0.83
N PHE A 81 13.30 -3.07 -0.24
CA PHE A 81 14.48 -3.67 0.37
C PHE A 81 15.18 -4.57 -0.64
N ASN A 82 16.35 -4.12 -1.11
CA ASN A 82 17.21 -4.87 -2.02
C ASN A 82 18.16 -5.74 -1.20
N LEU A 83 17.76 -6.98 -1.00
CA LEU A 83 18.53 -7.96 -0.23
C LEU A 83 19.78 -8.43 -0.99
N ASP A 84 20.93 -8.34 -0.33
CA ASP A 84 22.17 -8.97 -0.77
C ASP A 84 22.23 -10.42 -0.23
N ARG A 85 21.93 -11.37 -1.11
CA ARG A 85 21.86 -12.79 -0.73
C ARG A 85 23.21 -13.34 -0.30
N VAL A 86 24.32 -12.82 -0.86
CA VAL A 86 25.68 -13.25 -0.48
C VAL A 86 25.99 -12.83 0.95
N LYS A 87 25.68 -11.59 1.30
CA LYS A 87 25.81 -11.12 2.68
C LYS A 87 24.91 -11.88 3.64
N ALA A 88 23.66 -12.16 3.25
CA ALA A 88 22.74 -12.93 4.08
C ALA A 88 23.32 -14.33 4.41
N GLU A 89 23.92 -14.99 3.43
CA GLU A 89 24.57 -16.28 3.60
C GLU A 89 25.84 -16.16 4.48
N MET A 90 26.70 -15.16 4.25
CA MET A 90 27.88 -14.90 5.06
C MET A 90 27.56 -14.67 6.54
N PHE A 91 26.44 -14.00 6.84
CA PHE A 91 25.96 -13.79 8.20
C PHE A 91 25.11 -14.95 8.74
N HIS A 92 24.95 -16.02 7.99
CA HIS A 92 24.09 -17.17 8.33
C HIS A 92 22.66 -16.76 8.68
N VAL A 93 22.08 -15.83 7.90
CA VAL A 93 20.70 -15.39 8.07
C VAL A 93 19.86 -15.89 6.91
N PRO A 94 18.95 -16.85 7.15
CA PRO A 94 18.06 -17.33 6.10
C PRO A 94 17.18 -16.20 5.53
N VAL A 95 17.03 -16.16 4.20
CA VAL A 95 16.25 -15.15 3.51
C VAL A 95 14.79 -15.09 4.02
N ALA A 96 14.22 -16.28 4.30
CA ALA A 96 12.87 -16.38 4.86
C ALA A 96 12.77 -15.69 6.23
N THR A 97 13.78 -15.84 7.08
CA THR A 97 13.84 -15.20 8.41
C THR A 97 13.91 -13.68 8.29
N ILE A 98 14.68 -13.16 7.31
CA ILE A 98 14.78 -11.71 7.06
C ILE A 98 13.41 -11.13 6.72
N TYR A 99 12.72 -11.69 5.72
CA TYR A 99 11.42 -11.19 5.30
C TYR A 99 10.33 -11.39 6.36
N ALA A 100 10.33 -12.53 7.07
CA ALA A 100 9.39 -12.75 8.17
C ALA A 100 9.60 -11.74 9.30
N THR A 101 10.83 -11.41 9.62
CA THR A 101 11.16 -10.41 10.64
C THR A 101 10.72 -9.02 10.21
N LEU A 102 11.03 -8.60 8.98
CA LEU A 102 10.57 -7.32 8.44
C LEU A 102 9.04 -7.24 8.39
N GLN A 103 8.37 -8.31 7.97
CA GLN A 103 6.90 -8.36 7.98
C GLN A 103 6.33 -8.19 9.40
N ASN A 104 6.91 -8.85 10.39
CA ASN A 104 6.47 -8.74 11.77
C ASN A 104 6.66 -7.33 12.34
N TYR A 105 7.79 -6.69 12.03
CA TYR A 105 8.09 -5.34 12.50
C TYR A 105 7.25 -4.27 11.80
N LEU A 106 7.13 -4.34 10.48
CA LEU A 106 6.50 -3.29 9.67
C LEU A 106 5.01 -3.52 9.45
N GLY A 107 4.60 -4.78 9.18
CA GLY A 107 3.24 -5.14 8.81
C GLY A 107 2.36 -5.61 9.95
N SER A 108 2.90 -5.77 11.14
CA SER A 108 2.30 -6.43 12.29
C SER A 108 2.06 -7.95 12.10
N ARG A 109 2.21 -8.69 13.18
CA ARG A 109 1.91 -10.11 13.25
C ARG A 109 0.72 -10.35 14.16
N TYR A 110 -0.29 -10.99 13.63
CA TYR A 110 -1.36 -11.55 14.46
C TYR A 110 -0.80 -12.68 15.34
N VAL A 111 -1.07 -12.60 16.64
CA VAL A 111 -0.60 -13.58 17.64
C VAL A 111 -1.75 -14.45 18.07
N ASN A 112 -2.84 -13.85 18.56
CA ASN A 112 -4.02 -14.55 19.06
C ASN A 112 -5.19 -13.57 19.28
N ASP A 113 -6.35 -14.11 19.58
CA ASP A 113 -7.49 -13.35 20.07
C ASP A 113 -7.59 -13.47 21.60
N VAL A 114 -8.01 -12.39 22.25
CA VAL A 114 -8.25 -12.33 23.69
C VAL A 114 -9.69 -11.88 23.94
N ASN A 115 -10.38 -12.61 24.78
CA ASN A 115 -11.73 -12.26 25.22
C ASN A 115 -11.65 -11.29 26.41
N LEU A 116 -12.07 -10.05 26.20
CA LEU A 116 -12.20 -9.04 27.25
C LEU A 116 -13.68 -8.69 27.45
N GLY A 117 -14.27 -9.25 28.50
CA GLY A 117 -15.71 -9.14 28.73
C GLY A 117 -16.51 -9.85 27.62
N THR A 118 -17.34 -9.09 26.91
CA THR A 118 -18.20 -9.59 25.81
C THR A 118 -17.58 -9.43 24.42
N GLN A 119 -16.37 -8.88 24.32
CA GLN A 119 -15.70 -8.59 23.05
C GLN A 119 -14.48 -9.48 22.83
N VAL A 120 -14.32 -9.93 21.59
CA VAL A 120 -13.12 -10.62 21.13
C VAL A 120 -12.16 -9.57 20.55
N ASN A 121 -10.99 -9.42 21.16
CA ASN A 121 -9.98 -8.46 20.74
C ASN A 121 -8.79 -9.17 20.09
N ARG A 122 -8.40 -8.71 18.90
CA ARG A 122 -7.25 -9.25 18.19
C ARG A 122 -5.95 -8.71 18.79
N VAL A 123 -5.05 -9.60 19.17
CA VAL A 123 -3.70 -9.26 19.63
C VAL A 123 -2.72 -9.31 18.46
N THR A 124 -2.10 -8.16 18.18
CA THR A 124 -1.06 -8.04 17.14
C THR A 124 0.21 -7.47 17.73
N VAL A 125 1.36 -7.91 17.21
CA VAL A 125 2.69 -7.41 17.59
C VAL A 125 3.32 -6.72 16.39
N CYS A 126 3.87 -5.54 16.59
CA CYS A 126 4.64 -4.80 15.59
C CYS A 126 5.76 -4.01 16.28
N ALA A 127 6.69 -3.48 15.51
CA ALA A 127 7.67 -2.54 16.04
C ALA A 127 6.99 -1.24 16.49
N GLU A 128 7.60 -0.56 17.46
CA GLU A 128 7.18 0.78 17.87
C GLU A 128 7.22 1.76 16.67
N ALA A 129 6.34 2.76 16.68
CA ALA A 129 6.21 3.71 15.58
C ALA A 129 7.53 4.41 15.23
N SER A 130 8.31 4.78 16.23
CA SER A 130 9.64 5.40 16.10
C SER A 130 10.64 4.51 15.35
N ALA A 131 10.58 3.20 15.56
CA ALA A 131 11.49 2.21 14.94
C ALA A 131 11.13 1.87 13.47
N ARG A 132 9.99 2.35 12.96
CA ARG A 132 9.53 2.12 11.58
C ARG A 132 9.14 3.39 10.82
N ALA A 133 9.42 4.56 11.41
CA ALA A 133 9.02 5.84 10.83
C ALA A 133 9.88 6.28 9.64
N THR A 134 11.15 5.86 9.59
CA THR A 134 12.09 6.26 8.55
C THR A 134 12.85 5.04 7.98
N PRO A 135 13.36 5.10 6.74
CA PRO A 135 14.20 4.04 6.18
C PRO A 135 15.40 3.71 7.07
N GLU A 136 16.06 4.72 7.64
CA GLU A 136 17.22 4.58 8.50
C GLU A 136 16.86 3.87 9.83
N ALA A 137 15.64 4.07 10.33
CA ALA A 137 15.15 3.33 11.50
C ALA A 137 14.94 1.85 11.18
N VAL A 138 14.40 1.54 9.98
CA VAL A 138 14.22 0.16 9.50
C VAL A 138 15.55 -0.55 9.31
N GLU A 139 16.59 0.13 8.81
CA GLU A 139 17.93 -0.44 8.66
C GLU A 139 18.58 -0.85 10.00
N ARG A 140 18.18 -0.20 11.10
CA ARG A 140 18.64 -0.50 12.46
C ARG A 140 17.90 -1.66 13.13
N LEU A 141 16.85 -2.18 12.52
CA LEU A 141 16.18 -3.38 13.02
C LEU A 141 17.11 -4.58 12.95
N TYR A 142 16.95 -5.52 13.86
CA TYR A 142 17.80 -6.69 13.94
C TYR A 142 17.07 -7.95 13.51
N VAL A 143 17.79 -8.79 12.78
CA VAL A 143 17.37 -10.15 12.42
C VAL A 143 18.27 -11.15 13.12
N ARG A 144 17.71 -12.22 13.63
CA ARG A 144 18.48 -13.28 14.29
C ARG A 144 19.05 -14.25 13.25
N SER A 145 20.34 -14.50 13.31
CA SER A 145 20.99 -15.52 12.49
C SER A 145 20.81 -16.92 13.08
N ASP A 146 21.08 -17.97 12.30
CA ASP A 146 21.02 -19.36 12.75
C ASP A 146 22.06 -19.66 13.84
N THR A 147 23.13 -18.89 13.91
CA THR A 147 24.16 -18.97 14.98
C THR A 147 23.72 -18.28 16.26
N GLY A 148 22.53 -17.59 16.25
CA GLY A 148 22.00 -16.84 17.37
C GLY A 148 22.46 -15.39 17.45
N ALA A 149 23.35 -14.94 16.58
CA ALA A 149 23.79 -13.55 16.51
C ALA A 149 22.69 -12.61 15.99
N MET A 150 22.67 -11.37 16.46
CA MET A 150 21.74 -10.33 15.99
C MET A 150 22.43 -9.49 14.91
N VAL A 151 21.89 -9.52 13.70
CA VAL A 151 22.44 -8.85 12.53
C VAL A 151 21.53 -7.70 12.13
N PRO A 152 22.01 -6.45 12.00
CA PRO A 152 21.19 -5.34 11.56
C PRO A 152 20.76 -5.50 10.10
N VAL A 153 19.51 -5.11 9.79
CA VAL A 153 18.93 -5.20 8.44
C VAL A 153 19.77 -4.46 7.40
N GLY A 154 20.30 -3.28 7.75
CA GLY A 154 21.18 -2.51 6.87
C GLY A 154 22.48 -3.21 6.47
N SER A 155 22.94 -4.22 7.24
CA SER A 155 24.09 -5.04 6.85
C SER A 155 23.74 -6.11 5.81
N LEU A 156 22.45 -6.43 5.66
CA LEU A 156 21.95 -7.48 4.77
C LEU A 156 21.49 -6.96 3.41
N GLY A 157 21.33 -5.64 3.26
CA GLY A 157 20.84 -5.05 2.02
C GLY A 157 20.69 -3.54 2.11
N MET A 158 20.07 -2.96 1.12
CA MET A 158 19.87 -1.52 1.01
C MET A 158 18.38 -1.23 0.81
N ILE A 159 17.88 -0.16 1.46
CA ILE A 159 16.52 0.33 1.25
C ILE A 159 16.57 1.44 0.21
N SER A 160 15.83 1.28 -0.89
CA SER A 160 15.63 2.30 -1.91
C SER A 160 14.20 2.81 -1.87
N ARG A 161 14.02 4.10 -2.23
CA ARG A 161 12.70 4.69 -2.47
C ARG A 161 12.37 4.51 -3.94
N GLU A 162 11.23 3.94 -4.21
CA GLU A 162 10.74 3.71 -5.57
C GLU A 162 9.33 4.27 -5.72
N LEU A 163 8.97 4.60 -6.95
CA LEU A 163 7.62 4.99 -7.33
C LEU A 163 7.00 3.85 -8.12
N GLY A 164 5.82 3.45 -7.76
CA GLY A 164 5.11 2.39 -8.46
C GLY A 164 3.67 2.22 -7.96
N PRO A 165 2.90 1.36 -8.58
CA PRO A 165 1.53 1.10 -8.17
C PRO A 165 1.51 0.38 -6.81
N ARG A 166 0.68 0.86 -5.90
CA ARG A 166 0.47 0.21 -4.61
C ARG A 166 -0.16 -1.18 -4.77
N THR A 167 -1.07 -1.30 -5.71
CA THR A 167 -1.78 -2.53 -6.03
C THR A 167 -2.03 -2.56 -7.52
N ILE A 168 -1.73 -3.68 -8.16
CA ILE A 168 -2.04 -3.92 -9.55
C ILE A 168 -3.31 -4.76 -9.58
N TYR A 169 -4.41 -4.16 -9.99
CA TYR A 169 -5.65 -4.88 -10.22
C TYR A 169 -5.66 -5.44 -11.63
N THR A 170 -6.05 -6.70 -11.76
CA THR A 170 -6.22 -7.34 -13.05
C THR A 170 -7.64 -7.91 -13.17
N ARG A 171 -8.25 -7.69 -14.33
CA ARG A 171 -9.51 -8.31 -14.70
C ARG A 171 -9.34 -8.95 -16.08
N ASP A 172 -9.71 -10.21 -16.21
CA ASP A 172 -9.51 -10.99 -17.44
C ASP A 172 -8.04 -11.00 -17.91
N LYS A 173 -7.09 -11.02 -16.96
CA LYS A 173 -5.62 -10.95 -17.16
C LYS A 173 -5.08 -9.59 -17.64
N TYR A 174 -5.91 -8.56 -17.75
CA TYR A 174 -5.49 -7.21 -18.14
C TYR A 174 -5.42 -6.28 -16.92
N VAL A 175 -4.43 -5.39 -16.92
CA VAL A 175 -4.33 -4.33 -15.89
C VAL A 175 -5.57 -3.45 -15.99
N THR A 176 -6.21 -3.24 -14.86
CA THR A 176 -7.52 -2.58 -14.79
C THR A 176 -7.51 -1.47 -13.74
N ALA A 177 -8.07 -0.32 -14.11
CA ALA A 177 -8.45 0.72 -13.17
C ALA A 177 -9.98 0.79 -13.09
N GLU A 178 -10.51 0.83 -11.86
CA GLU A 178 -11.93 1.05 -11.58
C GLU A 178 -12.18 2.51 -11.22
N SER A 179 -13.20 3.10 -11.80
CA SER A 179 -13.61 4.50 -11.61
C SER A 179 -15.10 4.58 -11.27
#